data_4208e04ffba4d6159337973fab59e9bb
#
_entry.id   4208e04ffba4d6159337973fab59e9bb
#
_cell.length_a   1.000
_cell.length_b   1.000
_cell.length_c   1.000
_cell.angle_alpha   90.00
_cell.angle_beta   90.00
_cell.angle_gamma   90.00
#
_symmetry.space_group_name_H-M   'P 1'
#
loop_
_entity.id
_entity.type
_entity.pdbx_description
1 polymer ?
#
loop_
_entity_poly.entity_id
_entity_poly.type
_entity_poly.pdbx_seq_one_letter_code
_entity_poly.pdbx_strand_id
1 'polypeptide(L)'
;LAAYSSSKAAVITLTELLAEEYKETGPSFNVLALGAVQTEMLEEAFPGYIASISALEMAQYIFDFSLNGNKYYNGKLLQVSNSTP
;
A
#
# COMPACT_ATOMS: atom_id res chain seq x y z
N LEU A 1 7.70 -2.40 18.33
CA LEU A 1 7.52 -1.44 17.24
C LEU A 1 8.74 -1.32 16.34
N ALA A 2 9.95 -1.52 16.91
CA ALA A 2 11.16 -1.45 16.09
C ALA A 2 11.18 -2.53 15.00
N ALA A 3 10.79 -3.76 15.34
CA ALA A 3 10.73 -4.85 14.38
C ALA A 3 9.67 -4.57 13.30
N TYR A 4 8.50 -4.08 13.70
CA TYR A 4 7.45 -3.73 12.75
C TYR A 4 7.90 -2.62 11.81
N SER A 5 8.41 -1.53 12.34
CA SER A 5 8.87 -0.38 11.54
C SER A 5 10.00 -0.77 10.59
N SER A 6 10.95 -1.58 11.08
CA SER A 6 12.06 -2.05 10.25
C SER A 6 11.58 -2.95 9.12
N SER A 7 10.59 -3.83 9.38
CA SER A 7 10.05 -4.71 8.34
C SER A 7 9.33 -3.89 7.25
N LYS A 8 8.61 -2.85 7.63
CA LYS A 8 7.93 -1.99 6.65
C LYS A 8 8.93 -1.17 5.83
N ALA A 9 9.97 -0.65 6.47
CA ALA A 9 11.03 0.07 5.76
C ALA A 9 11.75 -0.85 4.77
N ALA A 10 11.97 -2.11 5.14
CA ALA A 10 12.59 -3.08 4.27
C ALA A 10 11.76 -3.36 3.01
N VAL A 11 10.43 -3.40 3.14
CA VAL A 11 9.55 -3.59 1.99
C VAL A 11 9.69 -2.43 0.99
N ILE A 12 9.77 -1.21 1.49
CA ILE A 12 9.93 -0.02 0.63
C ILE A 12 11.26 -0.09 -0.11
N THR A 13 12.35 -0.35 0.60
CA THR A 13 13.68 -0.43 0.00
C THR A 13 13.78 -1.57 -1.00
N LEU A 14 13.26 -2.75 -0.66
CA LEU A 14 13.25 -3.89 -1.57
C LEU A 14 12.47 -3.57 -2.85
N THR A 15 11.35 -2.90 -2.73
CA THR A 15 10.53 -2.51 -3.88
C THR A 15 11.32 -1.60 -4.83
N GLU A 16 12.02 -0.61 -4.28
CA GLU A 16 12.85 0.30 -5.08
C GLU A 16 13.99 -0.43 -5.78
N LEU A 17 14.63 -1.36 -5.09
CA LEU A 17 15.72 -2.16 -5.65
C LEU A 17 15.24 -3.07 -6.77
N LEU A 18 14.10 -3.74 -6.56
CA LEU A 18 13.52 -4.61 -7.58
C LEU A 18 13.08 -3.82 -8.81
N ALA A 19 12.51 -2.64 -8.61
CA ALA A 19 12.13 -1.78 -9.72
C ALA A 19 13.33 -1.39 -10.57
N GLU A 20 14.46 -1.08 -9.95
CA GLU A 20 15.69 -0.74 -10.68
C GLU A 20 16.28 -1.96 -11.37
N GLU A 21 16.29 -3.10 -10.68
CA GLU A 21 16.87 -4.33 -11.21
C GLU A 21 16.16 -4.82 -12.46
N TYR A 22 14.83 -4.71 -12.48
CA TYR A 22 14.01 -5.24 -13.57
C TYR A 22 13.43 -4.18 -14.49
N LYS A 23 13.95 -2.97 -14.47
CA LYS A 23 13.35 -1.85 -15.21
C LYS A 23 13.30 -2.04 -16.73
N GLU A 24 14.19 -2.84 -17.28
CA GLU A 24 14.26 -3.02 -18.74
C GLU A 24 13.35 -4.13 -19.25
N THR A 25 13.09 -5.14 -18.45
CA THR A 25 12.47 -6.37 -18.92
C THR A 25 11.40 -6.94 -18.02
N GLY A 26 11.24 -6.40 -16.81
CA GLY A 26 10.40 -6.99 -15.82
C GLY A 26 9.12 -6.24 -15.55
N PRO A 27 8.37 -6.70 -14.56
CA PRO A 27 7.18 -6.00 -14.09
C PRO A 27 7.55 -4.73 -13.35
N SER A 28 6.57 -3.86 -13.14
CA SER A 28 6.72 -2.70 -12.27
C SER A 28 6.53 -3.11 -10.81
N PHE A 29 7.27 -2.47 -9.92
CA PHE A 29 7.23 -2.73 -8.49
C PHE A 29 6.90 -1.43 -7.76
N ASN A 30 5.78 -1.40 -7.04
CA ASN A 30 5.35 -0.22 -6.29
C ASN A 30 4.84 -0.64 -4.91
N VAL A 31 4.87 0.29 -3.97
CA VAL A 31 4.33 0.08 -2.63
C VAL A 31 3.12 0.98 -2.43
N LEU A 32 2.03 0.40 -1.98
CA LEU A 32 0.85 1.15 -1.58
C LEU A 32 0.82 1.24 -0.06
N ALA A 33 0.97 2.46 0.47
CA ALA A 33 0.86 2.70 1.90
C ALA A 33 -0.60 3.06 2.21
N LEU A 34 -1.36 2.08 2.69
CA LEU A 34 -2.79 2.25 2.91
C LEU A 34 -3.05 2.96 4.23
N GLY A 35 -4.00 3.89 4.20
CA GLY A 35 -4.50 4.55 5.39
C GLY A 35 -5.60 3.73 6.07
N ALA A 36 -6.51 4.43 6.75
CA ALA A 36 -7.59 3.77 7.47
C ALA A 36 -8.59 3.14 6.50
N VAL A 37 -8.80 1.84 6.65
CA VAL A 37 -9.78 1.07 5.89
C VAL A 37 -10.66 0.33 6.91
N GLN A 38 -11.95 0.34 6.69
CA GLN A 38 -12.89 -0.26 7.65
C GLN A 38 -12.80 -1.78 7.60
N THR A 39 -12.01 -2.35 8.51
CA THR A 39 -11.74 -3.77 8.66
C THR A 39 -11.93 -4.17 10.11
N GLU A 40 -11.98 -5.49 10.38
CA GLU A 40 -12.01 -6.00 11.74
C GLU A 40 -10.78 -5.57 12.53
N MET A 41 -9.63 -5.55 11.90
CA MET A 41 -8.38 -5.13 12.54
C MET A 41 -8.45 -3.66 12.98
N LEU A 42 -9.01 -2.78 12.16
CA LEU A 42 -9.18 -1.38 12.51
C LEU A 42 -10.14 -1.23 13.67
N GLU A 43 -11.26 -1.95 13.64
CA GLU A 43 -12.27 -1.92 14.71
C GLU A 43 -11.69 -2.36 16.05
N GLU A 44 -10.85 -3.38 16.06
CA GLU A 44 -10.19 -3.85 17.27
C GLU A 44 -9.16 -2.85 17.79
N ALA A 45 -8.36 -2.25 16.89
CA ALA A 45 -7.31 -1.32 17.27
C ALA A 45 -7.87 0.04 17.70
N PHE A 46 -8.93 0.50 17.07
CA PHE A 46 -9.51 1.82 17.32
C PHE A 46 -11.04 1.71 17.39
N PRO A 47 -11.58 1.15 18.51
CA PRO A 47 -13.04 0.96 18.65
C PRO A 47 -13.77 2.29 18.50
N GLY A 48 -14.82 2.29 17.69
CA GLY A 48 -15.64 3.47 17.45
C GLY A 48 -15.16 4.40 16.34
N TYR A 49 -13.94 4.20 15.85
CA TYR A 49 -13.48 4.95 14.68
C TYR A 49 -14.14 4.39 13.42
N ILE A 50 -14.66 5.28 12.58
CA ILE A 50 -15.30 4.91 11.32
C ILE A 50 -14.46 5.44 10.16
N ALA A 51 -13.86 4.54 9.41
CA ALA A 51 -13.11 4.91 8.22
C ALA A 51 -14.07 5.23 7.07
N SER A 52 -13.69 6.19 6.23
CA SER A 52 -14.49 6.55 5.06
C SER A 52 -14.35 5.56 3.91
N ILE A 53 -13.35 4.70 3.96
CA ILE A 53 -13.07 3.72 2.91
C ILE A 53 -13.40 2.33 3.44
N SER A 54 -14.29 1.61 2.76
CA SER A 54 -14.60 0.24 3.10
C SER A 54 -13.51 -0.71 2.60
N ALA A 55 -13.49 -1.92 3.16
CA ALA A 55 -12.57 -2.95 2.71
C ALA A 55 -12.77 -3.27 1.22
N LEU A 56 -14.02 -3.32 0.77
CA LEU A 56 -14.33 -3.59 -0.63
C LEU A 56 -13.84 -2.47 -1.56
N GLU A 57 -14.04 -1.22 -1.17
CA GLU A 57 -13.56 -0.09 -1.95
C GLU A 57 -12.04 -0.09 -2.09
N MET A 58 -11.32 -0.36 -0.99
CA MET A 58 -9.87 -0.43 -1.06
C MET A 58 -9.40 -1.62 -1.90
N ALA A 59 -10.07 -2.76 -1.79
CA ALA A 59 -9.75 -3.93 -2.60
C ALA A 59 -9.94 -3.62 -4.10
N GLN A 60 -10.99 -2.90 -4.46
CA GLN A 60 -11.24 -2.49 -5.83
C GLN A 60 -10.12 -1.57 -6.34
N TYR A 61 -9.70 -0.60 -5.50
CA TYR A 61 -8.58 0.27 -5.86
C TYR A 61 -7.30 -0.52 -6.10
N ILE A 62 -6.97 -1.45 -5.21
CA ILE A 62 -5.76 -2.27 -5.35
C ILE A 62 -5.81 -3.10 -6.62
N PHE A 63 -6.98 -3.68 -6.92
CA PHE A 63 -7.17 -4.47 -8.14
C PHE A 63 -6.94 -3.60 -9.38
N ASP A 64 -7.57 -2.44 -9.44
CA ASP A 64 -7.43 -1.53 -10.58
C ASP A 64 -5.97 -1.06 -10.72
N PHE A 65 -5.32 -0.75 -9.59
CA PHE A 65 -3.92 -0.35 -9.61
C PHE A 65 -3.02 -1.48 -10.14
N SER A 66 -3.30 -2.72 -9.76
CA SER A 66 -2.49 -3.86 -10.21
C SER A 66 -2.54 -4.04 -11.74
N LEU A 67 -3.63 -3.61 -12.37
CA LEU A 67 -3.78 -3.71 -13.82
C LEU A 67 -3.21 -2.48 -14.55
N ASN A 68 -3.31 -1.30 -13.97
CA ASN A 68 -3.07 -0.06 -14.69
C ASN A 68 -1.93 0.79 -14.13
N GLY A 69 -1.54 0.57 -12.87
CA GLY A 69 -0.56 1.42 -12.20
C GLY A 69 0.82 1.39 -12.86
N ASN A 70 1.18 0.29 -13.48
CA ASN A 70 2.47 0.14 -14.12
C ASN A 70 2.68 1.10 -15.31
N LYS A 71 1.61 1.67 -15.84
CA LYS A 71 1.71 2.66 -16.91
C LYS A 71 2.33 3.96 -16.42
N TYR A 72 2.13 4.28 -15.13
CA TYR A 72 2.53 5.57 -14.59
C TYR A 72 3.60 5.47 -13.52
N TYR A 73 3.74 4.31 -12.87
CA TYR A 73 4.59 4.16 -11.69
C TYR A 73 5.47 2.94 -11.77
N ASN A 74 6.71 3.11 -11.31
CA ASN A 74 7.64 2.01 -11.07
C ASN A 74 8.63 2.45 -9.99
N GLY A 75 8.76 1.66 -8.93
CA GLY A 75 9.65 1.95 -7.82
C GLY A 75 9.13 3.04 -6.90
N LYS A 76 7.82 3.25 -6.83
CA LYS A 76 7.23 4.35 -6.08
C LYS A 76 6.51 3.88 -4.83
N LEU A 77 6.54 4.75 -3.81
CA LEU A 77 5.72 4.61 -2.62
C LEU A 77 4.54 5.57 -2.78
N LEU A 78 3.33 5.03 -2.79
CA LEU A 78 2.11 5.82 -2.99
C LEU A 78 1.25 5.74 -1.74
N GLN A 79 0.92 6.88 -1.18
CA GLN A 79 0.04 6.94 -0.01
C GLN A 79 -1.41 6.93 -0.47
N VAL A 80 -2.16 5.94 -0.01
CA VAL A 80 -3.59 5.77 -0.35
C VAL A 80 -4.38 5.94 0.93
N SER A 81 -4.63 7.19 1.29
CA SER A 81 -5.23 7.52 2.57
C SER A 81 -5.95 8.86 2.49
N ASN A 82 -7.12 8.92 3.08
CA ASN A 82 -7.85 10.17 3.27
C ASN A 82 -8.24 10.42 4.73
N SER A 83 -7.92 9.50 5.61
CA SER A 83 -8.20 9.66 7.04
C SER A 83 -7.28 8.79 7.88
N THR A 84 -7.09 9.19 9.13
CA THR A 84 -6.36 8.40 10.14
C THR A 84 -7.14 8.43 11.45
N PRO A 85 -7.05 7.34 12.23
CA PRO A 85 -7.65 7.32 13.56
C PRO A 85 -7.07 8.35 14.50
#